data_dd255c752e4fd563fe62aadbd0c67e42
#
_entry.id   dd255c752e4fd563fe62aadbd0c67e42
#
_cell.length_a   1.000
_cell.length_b   1.000
_cell.length_c   1.000
_cell.angle_alpha   90.00
_cell.angle_beta   90.00
_cell.angle_gamma   90.00
#
_symmetry.space_group_name_H-M   'P 1'
#
loop_
_entity.id
_entity.type
_entity.pdbx_description
1 polymer ?
#
loop_
_entity_poly.entity_id
_entity_poly.type
_entity_poly.pdbx_seq_one_letter_code
_entity_poly.pdbx_strand_id
1 'polypeptide(L)'
;MKKIFSITCLAILMLSAKAYSQSNLTWKVKDNIQKGFFKSHTTFNTSFTGFTSKDEATKFFTKMRSNPEVVSAEVSNADANGNCDLKLVMKQTHDKMYYVGLAQKLGVAYFEVNGKKQTPDQIVTEKRNKN
;
A
#
# COMPACT_ATOMS: atom_id res chain seq x y z
N MET A 1 -20.20 26.87 29.83
CA MET A 1 -19.00 27.05 28.98
C MET A 1 -18.09 25.85 28.93
N LYS A 2 -17.79 25.19 30.05
CA LYS A 2 -16.92 24.01 30.07
C LYS A 2 -17.44 22.83 29.24
N LYS A 3 -18.76 22.65 29.14
CA LYS A 3 -19.37 21.55 28.37
C LYS A 3 -19.22 21.72 26.86
N ILE A 4 -19.27 22.97 26.37
CA ILE A 4 -19.10 23.26 24.93
C ILE A 4 -17.68 23.01 24.49
N PHE A 5 -16.69 23.31 25.34
CA PHE A 5 -15.28 23.06 25.07
C PHE A 5 -14.96 21.56 24.95
N SER A 6 -15.57 20.76 25.82
CA SER A 6 -15.41 19.31 25.81
C SER A 6 -15.96 18.66 24.52
N ILE A 7 -17.10 19.15 24.02
CA ILE A 7 -17.73 18.66 22.79
C ILE A 7 -16.87 18.99 21.57
N THR A 8 -16.26 20.16 21.55
CA THR A 8 -15.39 20.57 20.43
C THR A 8 -14.16 19.72 20.33
N CYS A 9 -13.51 19.39 21.45
CA CYS A 9 -12.35 18.49 21.49
C CYS A 9 -12.71 17.09 21.02
N LEU A 10 -13.87 16.57 21.39
CA LEU A 10 -14.33 15.24 20.97
C LEU A 10 -14.60 15.20 19.45
N ALA A 11 -15.16 16.26 18.89
CA ALA A 11 -15.41 16.35 17.45
C ALA A 11 -14.10 16.34 16.64
N ILE A 12 -13.07 17.02 17.11
CA ILE A 12 -11.75 17.04 16.46
C ILE A 12 -11.11 15.65 16.48
N LEU A 13 -11.21 14.95 17.60
CA LEU A 13 -10.67 13.59 17.72
C LEU A 13 -11.38 12.60 16.79
N MET A 14 -12.70 12.73 16.63
CA MET A 14 -13.46 11.88 15.70
C MET A 14 -13.12 12.16 14.24
N LEU A 15 -12.87 13.41 13.86
CA LEU A 15 -12.45 13.75 12.51
C LEU A 15 -11.08 13.16 12.18
N SER A 16 -10.14 13.18 13.13
CA SER A 16 -8.82 12.57 12.96
C SER A 16 -8.91 11.04 12.77
N ALA A 17 -9.76 10.38 13.54
CA ALA A 17 -9.99 8.94 13.42
C ALA A 17 -10.60 8.55 12.05
N LYS A 18 -11.55 9.35 11.54
CA LYS A 18 -12.15 9.13 10.23
C LYS A 18 -11.14 9.27 9.08
N ALA A 19 -10.17 10.17 9.20
CA ALA A 19 -9.13 10.35 8.17
C ALA A 19 -8.28 9.11 7.98
N TYR A 20 -8.03 8.33 9.04
CA TYR A 20 -7.26 7.09 8.98
C TYR A 20 -8.06 5.90 8.45
N SER A 21 -9.40 5.88 8.63
CA SER A 21 -10.23 4.73 8.28
C SER A 21 -10.70 4.72 6.82
N GLN A 22 -10.37 5.74 6.01
CA GLN A 22 -10.88 5.89 4.66
C GLN A 22 -9.89 5.60 3.54
N SER A 23 -8.78 4.92 3.84
CA SER A 23 -7.82 4.55 2.81
C SER A 23 -8.40 3.44 1.93
N ASN A 24 -8.47 3.70 0.63
CA ASN A 24 -8.82 2.73 -0.40
C ASN A 24 -7.62 2.41 -1.28
N LEU A 25 -6.42 2.69 -0.79
CA LEU A 25 -5.20 2.53 -1.55
C LEU A 25 -5.02 1.06 -1.96
N THR A 26 -4.95 0.84 -3.25
CA THR A 26 -4.75 -0.47 -3.86
C THR A 26 -3.39 -0.55 -4.53
N TRP A 27 -2.63 -1.56 -4.17
CA TRP A 27 -1.36 -1.91 -4.81
C TRP A 27 -1.63 -3.09 -5.73
N LYS A 28 -1.57 -2.86 -7.03
CA LYS A 28 -1.80 -3.88 -8.04
C LYS A 28 -0.50 -4.28 -8.71
N VAL A 29 -0.17 -5.55 -8.68
CA VAL A 29 0.94 -6.10 -9.47
C VAL A 29 0.44 -6.33 -10.89
N LYS A 30 1.07 -5.67 -11.86
CA LYS A 30 0.65 -5.71 -13.28
C LYS A 30 1.19 -6.92 -14.01
N ASP A 31 2.31 -7.49 -13.53
CA ASP A 31 2.90 -8.68 -14.12
C ASP A 31 1.97 -9.89 -13.93
N ASN A 32 2.03 -10.83 -14.88
CA ASN A 32 1.33 -12.10 -14.75
C ASN A 32 2.12 -12.98 -13.77
N ILE A 33 1.59 -13.14 -12.57
CA ILE A 33 2.29 -13.79 -11.46
C ILE A 33 2.05 -15.29 -11.49
N GLN A 34 3.11 -16.05 -11.74
CA GLN A 34 3.11 -17.51 -11.65
C GLN A 34 3.70 -17.94 -10.32
N LYS A 35 3.54 -19.21 -9.98
CA LYS A 35 4.08 -19.79 -8.76
C LYS A 35 5.60 -19.55 -8.69
N GLY A 36 6.05 -18.98 -7.58
CA GLY A 36 7.48 -18.70 -7.37
C GLY A 36 7.98 -17.42 -8.02
N PHE A 37 7.11 -16.61 -8.65
CA PHE A 37 7.51 -15.37 -9.30
C PHE A 37 8.27 -14.43 -8.36
N PHE A 38 7.74 -14.20 -7.17
CA PHE A 38 8.35 -13.28 -6.21
C PHE A 38 9.72 -13.76 -5.73
N LYS A 39 9.92 -15.08 -5.67
CA LYS A 39 11.20 -15.66 -5.25
C LYS A 39 12.27 -15.66 -6.35
N SER A 40 11.90 -15.32 -7.57
CA SER A 40 12.80 -15.35 -8.72
C SER A 40 13.00 -14.00 -9.41
N HIS A 41 12.22 -12.97 -9.02
CA HIS A 41 12.26 -11.65 -9.65
C HIS A 41 12.50 -10.56 -8.62
N THR A 42 13.32 -9.57 -9.00
CA THR A 42 13.59 -8.37 -8.19
C THR A 42 12.93 -7.12 -8.76
N THR A 43 12.40 -7.20 -9.98
CA THR A 43 11.76 -6.07 -10.66
C THR A 43 10.28 -6.37 -10.87
N PHE A 44 9.43 -5.42 -10.49
CA PHE A 44 7.98 -5.54 -10.60
C PHE A 44 7.39 -4.32 -11.25
N ASN A 45 6.44 -4.54 -12.18
CA ASN A 45 5.60 -3.50 -12.71
C ASN A 45 4.29 -3.49 -11.93
N THR A 46 4.01 -2.38 -11.29
CA THR A 46 2.85 -2.24 -10.41
C THR A 46 2.10 -0.96 -10.70
N SER A 47 0.92 -0.82 -10.14
CA SER A 47 0.17 0.42 -10.15
C SER A 47 -0.45 0.68 -8.78
N PHE A 48 -0.67 1.95 -8.49
CA PHE A 48 -1.33 2.39 -7.27
C PHE A 48 -2.54 3.23 -7.61
N THR A 49 -3.67 2.91 -7.01
CA THR A 49 -4.92 3.68 -7.10
C THR A 49 -5.49 3.90 -5.70
N GLY A 50 -6.28 4.96 -5.55
CA GLY A 50 -6.92 5.27 -4.28
C GLY A 50 -6.24 6.36 -3.46
N PHE A 51 -5.22 7.03 -4.00
CA PHE A 51 -4.69 8.23 -3.35
C PHE A 51 -5.72 9.36 -3.42
N THR A 52 -5.88 10.09 -2.34
CA THR A 52 -6.81 11.23 -2.26
C THR A 52 -6.16 12.52 -2.72
N SER A 53 -4.83 12.60 -2.71
CA SER A 53 -4.07 13.77 -3.13
C SER A 53 -2.68 13.39 -3.58
N LYS A 54 -2.08 14.24 -4.41
CA LYS A 54 -0.69 14.11 -4.83
C LYS A 54 0.28 14.15 -3.65
N ASP A 55 -0.05 14.92 -2.63
CA ASP A 55 0.75 15.06 -1.42
C ASP A 55 0.80 13.74 -0.64
N GLU A 56 -0.33 13.07 -0.51
CA GLU A 56 -0.43 11.73 0.08
C GLU A 56 0.44 10.73 -0.69
N ALA A 57 0.36 10.74 -2.01
CA ALA A 57 1.17 9.87 -2.87
C ALA A 57 2.67 10.13 -2.67
N THR A 58 3.08 11.39 -2.64
CA THR A 58 4.49 11.77 -2.42
C THR A 58 5.02 11.23 -1.10
N LYS A 59 4.25 11.38 -0.03
CA LYS A 59 4.62 10.86 1.30
C LYS A 59 4.72 9.34 1.30
N PHE A 60 3.79 8.67 0.62
CA PHE A 60 3.78 7.22 0.50
C PHE A 60 5.04 6.71 -0.19
N PHE A 61 5.40 7.26 -1.35
CA PHE A 61 6.57 6.81 -2.09
C PHE A 61 7.88 7.19 -1.41
N THR A 62 7.92 8.30 -0.70
CA THR A 62 9.07 8.66 0.14
C THR A 62 9.31 7.59 1.21
N LYS A 63 8.24 7.15 1.86
CA LYS A 63 8.30 6.09 2.86
C LYS A 63 8.73 4.75 2.25
N MET A 64 8.20 4.41 1.07
CA MET A 64 8.59 3.20 0.35
C MET A 64 10.09 3.22 0.01
N ARG A 65 10.58 4.33 -0.51
CA ARG A 65 12.00 4.48 -0.88
C ARG A 65 12.94 4.50 0.33
N SER A 66 12.43 4.73 1.52
CA SER A 66 13.24 4.66 2.75
C SER A 66 13.54 3.23 3.18
N ASN A 67 12.87 2.24 2.61
CA ASN A 67 13.14 0.84 2.87
C ASN A 67 14.50 0.46 2.27
N PRO A 68 15.47 -0.03 3.07
CA PRO A 68 16.81 -0.36 2.57
C PRO A 68 16.83 -1.47 1.52
N GLU A 69 15.78 -2.28 1.42
CA GLU A 69 15.67 -3.33 0.38
C GLU A 69 15.23 -2.78 -0.97
N VAL A 70 14.75 -1.54 -1.04
CA VAL A 70 14.32 -0.90 -2.29
C VAL A 70 15.50 -0.22 -2.95
N VAL A 71 15.86 -0.67 -4.15
CA VAL A 71 16.88 -0.03 -5.00
C VAL A 71 16.30 1.20 -5.66
N SER A 72 15.13 1.05 -6.29
CA SER A 72 14.43 2.16 -6.93
C SER A 72 12.93 1.92 -6.96
N ALA A 73 12.18 3.02 -6.99
CA ALA A 73 10.74 3.03 -7.16
C ALA A 73 10.41 4.20 -8.09
N GLU A 74 10.27 3.89 -9.39
CA GLU A 74 10.07 4.89 -10.43
C GLU A 74 8.59 5.05 -10.75
N VAL A 75 8.08 6.26 -10.50
CA VAL A 75 6.70 6.63 -10.77
C VAL A 75 6.56 7.10 -12.22
N SER A 76 5.51 6.65 -12.89
CA SER A 76 5.13 7.09 -14.23
C SER A 76 3.61 7.18 -14.35
N ASN A 77 3.15 7.90 -15.36
CA ASN A 77 1.72 8.05 -15.67
C ASN A 77 0.87 8.51 -14.47
N ALA A 78 1.41 9.45 -13.67
CA ALA A 78 0.71 9.96 -12.50
C ALA A 78 -0.46 10.87 -12.90
N ASP A 79 -1.62 10.66 -12.26
CA ASP A 79 -2.76 11.55 -12.39
C ASP A 79 -2.70 12.70 -11.36
N ALA A 80 -3.75 13.53 -11.34
CA ALA A 80 -3.82 14.70 -10.45
C ALA A 80 -3.81 14.32 -8.96
N ASN A 81 -4.29 13.13 -8.60
CA ASN A 81 -4.34 12.63 -7.23
C ASN A 81 -3.09 11.82 -6.85
N GLY A 82 -2.20 11.59 -7.80
CA GLY A 82 -0.99 10.80 -7.57
C GLY A 82 -1.15 9.31 -7.83
N ASN A 83 -2.31 8.85 -8.30
CA ASN A 83 -2.46 7.48 -8.78
C ASN A 83 -1.54 7.28 -9.98
N CYS A 84 -0.81 6.17 -10.03
CA CYS A 84 0.29 6.06 -10.98
C CYS A 84 0.68 4.61 -11.23
N ASP A 85 1.54 4.43 -12.22
CA ASP A 85 2.31 3.22 -12.39
C ASP A 85 3.62 3.33 -11.61
N LEU A 86 4.14 2.20 -11.14
CA LEU A 86 5.38 2.13 -10.40
C LEU A 86 6.21 0.95 -10.85
N LYS A 87 7.45 1.22 -11.23
CA LYS A 87 8.45 0.18 -11.43
C LYS A 87 9.28 0.05 -10.17
N LEU A 88 9.13 -1.06 -9.47
CA LEU A 88 9.80 -1.34 -8.22
C LEU A 88 10.97 -2.28 -8.47
N VAL A 89 12.16 -1.90 -8.02
CA VAL A 89 13.37 -2.73 -8.08
C VAL A 89 13.88 -2.97 -6.66
N MET A 90 14.04 -4.25 -6.32
CA MET A 90 14.50 -4.69 -5.00
C MET A 90 15.96 -5.14 -5.06
N LYS A 91 16.67 -5.07 -3.92
CA LYS A 91 18.05 -5.54 -3.82
C LYS A 91 18.18 -7.05 -4.02
N GLN A 92 17.20 -7.79 -3.54
CA GLN A 92 17.19 -9.25 -3.60
C GLN A 92 15.76 -9.74 -3.74
N THR A 93 15.61 -11.02 -4.03
CA THR A 93 14.30 -11.64 -4.10
C THR A 93 13.72 -11.85 -2.71
N HIS A 94 12.40 -11.78 -2.62
CA HIS A 94 11.63 -12.05 -1.42
C HIS A 94 10.42 -12.88 -1.80
N ASP A 95 9.79 -13.53 -0.82
CA ASP A 95 8.54 -14.22 -1.09
C ASP A 95 7.35 -13.25 -1.12
N LYS A 96 6.19 -13.75 -1.54
CA LYS A 96 4.95 -12.95 -1.59
C LYS A 96 4.62 -12.32 -0.24
N MET A 97 4.84 -13.06 0.85
CA MET A 97 4.47 -12.60 2.19
C MET A 97 5.31 -11.41 2.66
N TYR A 98 6.52 -11.26 2.17
CA TYR A 98 7.31 -10.06 2.40
C TYR A 98 6.59 -8.81 1.85
N TYR A 99 6.08 -8.90 0.61
CA TYR A 99 5.37 -7.78 -0.02
C TYR A 99 4.03 -7.49 0.64
N VAL A 100 3.34 -8.52 1.10
CA VAL A 100 2.12 -8.36 1.90
C VAL A 100 2.42 -7.61 3.20
N GLY A 101 3.49 -7.96 3.89
CA GLY A 101 3.95 -7.26 5.10
C GLY A 101 4.36 -5.82 4.83
N LEU A 102 5.02 -5.57 3.70
CA LEU A 102 5.37 -4.21 3.27
C LEU A 102 4.10 -3.39 2.99
N ALA A 103 3.11 -3.97 2.34
CA ALA A 103 1.82 -3.33 2.10
C ALA A 103 1.14 -2.95 3.41
N GLN A 104 1.15 -3.82 4.42
CA GLN A 104 0.62 -3.52 5.75
C GLN A 104 1.34 -2.33 6.39
N LYS A 105 2.66 -2.31 6.36
CA LYS A 105 3.48 -1.22 6.93
C LYS A 105 3.21 0.12 6.25
N LEU A 106 2.96 0.11 4.95
CA LEU A 106 2.72 1.31 4.16
C LEU A 106 1.25 1.78 4.22
N GLY A 107 0.37 1.02 4.87
CA GLY A 107 -1.03 1.37 4.97
C GLY A 107 -1.84 1.10 3.70
N VAL A 108 -1.40 0.15 2.88
CA VAL A 108 -2.14 -0.28 1.69
C VAL A 108 -3.38 -1.05 2.12
N ALA A 109 -4.55 -0.64 1.64
CA ALA A 109 -5.82 -1.26 1.99
C ALA A 109 -6.03 -2.58 1.24
N TYR A 110 -5.63 -2.64 -0.04
CA TYR A 110 -5.82 -3.81 -0.89
C TYR A 110 -4.57 -4.13 -1.69
N PHE A 111 -4.29 -5.41 -1.81
CA PHE A 111 -3.21 -5.95 -2.62
C PHE A 111 -3.82 -6.81 -3.71
N GLU A 112 -3.55 -6.48 -4.97
CA GLU A 112 -4.15 -7.19 -6.11
C GLU A 112 -3.09 -7.90 -6.93
N VAL A 113 -3.25 -9.21 -7.10
CA VAL A 113 -2.38 -10.07 -7.90
C VAL A 113 -3.26 -10.94 -8.79
N ASN A 114 -2.98 -10.96 -10.09
CA ASN A 114 -3.71 -11.74 -11.09
C ASN A 114 -5.23 -11.49 -11.04
N GLY A 115 -5.62 -10.23 -10.82
CA GLY A 115 -7.03 -9.85 -10.76
C GLY A 115 -7.73 -10.16 -9.43
N LYS A 116 -7.04 -10.78 -8.47
CA LYS A 116 -7.61 -11.07 -7.16
C LYS A 116 -7.22 -9.96 -6.17
N LYS A 117 -8.21 -9.16 -5.81
CA LYS A 117 -8.06 -8.03 -4.88
C LYS A 117 -8.42 -8.47 -3.47
N GLN A 118 -7.46 -8.38 -2.56
CA GLN A 118 -7.63 -8.80 -1.17
C GLN A 118 -7.00 -7.78 -0.21
N THR A 119 -7.51 -7.73 1.02
CA THR A 119 -6.77 -7.02 2.07
C THR A 119 -5.52 -7.82 2.43
N PRO A 120 -4.44 -7.17 2.90
CA PRO A 120 -3.27 -7.90 3.40
C PRO A 120 -3.62 -8.93 4.47
N ASP A 121 -4.55 -8.60 5.36
CA ASP A 121 -4.98 -9.51 6.42
C ASP A 121 -5.67 -10.78 5.89
N GLN A 122 -6.47 -10.64 4.81
CA GLN A 122 -7.08 -11.79 4.14
C GLN A 122 -6.02 -12.73 3.57
N ILE A 123 -4.98 -12.19 2.97
CA ILE A 123 -3.88 -12.99 2.41
C ILE A 123 -3.14 -13.75 3.51
N VAL A 124 -2.85 -13.08 4.62
CA VAL A 124 -2.19 -13.70 5.78
C VAL A 124 -3.04 -14.84 6.34
N THR A 125 -4.35 -14.61 6.48
CA THR A 125 -5.29 -15.61 7.00
C THR A 125 -5.39 -16.83 6.08
N GLU A 126 -5.48 -16.63 4.76
CA GLU A 126 -5.49 -17.73 3.79
C GLU A 126 -4.23 -18.59 3.90
N LYS A 127 -3.07 -17.96 3.98
CA LYS A 127 -1.80 -18.70 4.10
C LYS A 127 -1.76 -19.52 5.39
N ARG A 128 -2.22 -18.95 6.50
CA ARG A 128 -2.27 -19.63 7.80
C ARG A 128 -3.18 -20.86 7.74
N ASN A 129 -4.30 -20.75 7.06
CA ASN A 129 -5.28 -21.86 6.95
C ASN A 129 -4.80 -22.98 6.03
N LYS A 130 -3.85 -22.71 5.12
CA LYS A 130 -3.25 -23.72 4.24
C LYS A 130 -2.11 -24.51 4.88
N ASN A 131 -1.57 -24.01 5.98
CA ASN A 131 -0.54 -24.64 6.78
C ASN A 131 -1.18 -25.32 8.00
#